data_2953326797ff28fcc170cbb7949031a8
#
_entry.id   2953326797ff28fcc170cbb7949031a8
#
_cell.length_a   1.000
_cell.length_b   1.000
_cell.length_c   1.000
_cell.angle_alpha   90.00
_cell.angle_beta   90.00
_cell.angle_gamma   90.00
#
_symmetry.space_group_name_H-M   'P 1'
#
loop_
_entity.id
_entity.type
_entity.pdbx_description
1 polymer ?
#
loop_
_entity_poly.entity_id
_entity_poly.type
_entity_poly.pdbx_seq_one_letter_code
_entity_poly.pdbx_strand_id
1 'polypeptide(L)'
;MVCGRLVKKPLTYFGNKRLRSVLKVVVGLALIVLVFQAIDVPRLASLIVQIDIRFLLLAVLMYFIQNLVLSFRLFRCLNSIGHSISWTDTFWSHLFGMLWGHVTPGQAGYAVLTYHLSKKKGIPVTESLSCLGTIEAIELVFKAATGSIGLLFFVYYISDPTFIFLAFAGILIILFMSVTFLVLCWTDVEILNRMVGAFPFFGKKILDLIGKFRSASQVLKSKAPFIAVISLVGWLLRGVEWSFLGYACQINLSYVVFLMLHPLLTAVRYVPLTPAGLGMFEGVTILGFSFFGVSPENALLFSLFDRVDNAPIDLLAIKEMKRL
;
A
#
# COMPACT_ATOMS: atom_id res chain seq x y z
N MET A 1 -46.98 36.42 10.30
CA MET A 1 -47.01 34.96 10.10
C MET A 1 -45.73 34.59 9.36
N VAL A 2 -44.69 34.18 10.09
CA VAL A 2 -43.41 33.71 9.51
C VAL A 2 -43.24 32.26 9.96
N CYS A 3 -43.43 31.35 9.02
CA CYS A 3 -43.35 29.91 9.26
C CYS A 3 -41.89 29.47 9.12
N GLY A 4 -41.23 29.17 10.26
CA GLY A 4 -39.90 28.64 10.31
C GLY A 4 -39.84 27.21 9.78
N ARG A 5 -39.16 26.99 8.63
CA ARG A 5 -38.77 25.65 8.16
C ARG A 5 -37.56 25.16 8.94
N LEU A 6 -37.79 24.34 9.94
CA LEU A 6 -36.76 23.52 10.57
C LEU A 6 -36.22 22.51 9.54
N VAL A 7 -35.01 22.77 9.07
CA VAL A 7 -34.26 21.81 8.26
C VAL A 7 -33.84 20.66 9.19
N LYS A 8 -34.56 19.56 9.16
CA LYS A 8 -34.14 18.30 9.77
C LYS A 8 -32.88 17.82 9.07
N LYS A 9 -31.72 17.95 9.71
CA LYS A 9 -30.48 17.28 9.27
C LYS A 9 -30.71 15.76 9.32
N PRO A 10 -30.33 15.02 8.27
CA PRO A 10 -30.50 13.57 8.28
C PRO A 10 -29.50 12.94 9.24
N LEU A 11 -29.95 12.53 10.41
CA LEU A 11 -29.22 11.77 11.43
C LEU A 11 -28.74 10.39 10.96
N THR A 12 -29.20 9.93 9.80
CA THR A 12 -28.93 8.61 9.23
C THR A 12 -27.51 8.46 8.63
N TYR A 13 -26.80 9.54 8.30
CA TYR A 13 -25.50 9.47 7.63
C TYR A 13 -24.33 9.16 8.59
N PHE A 14 -24.42 9.58 9.85
CA PHE A 14 -23.39 9.33 10.86
C PHE A 14 -23.45 7.91 11.46
N GLY A 15 -24.63 7.35 11.60
CA GLY A 15 -24.81 5.96 12.07
C GLY A 15 -24.17 4.93 11.13
N ASN A 16 -24.27 5.13 9.82
CA ASN A 16 -23.69 4.24 8.82
C ASN A 16 -22.16 4.20 8.79
N LYS A 17 -21.46 5.28 9.13
CA LYS A 17 -19.98 5.31 9.12
C LYS A 17 -19.40 4.53 10.31
N ARG A 18 -19.93 4.72 11.51
CA ARG A 18 -19.50 3.95 12.70
C ARG A 18 -19.79 2.47 12.54
N LEU A 19 -20.97 2.13 12.07
CA LEU A 19 -21.35 0.73 11.82
C LEU A 19 -20.43 0.05 10.80
N ARG A 20 -20.10 0.73 9.71
CA ARG A 20 -19.15 0.22 8.70
C ARG A 20 -17.73 0.03 9.27
N SER A 21 -17.25 0.94 10.12
CA SER A 21 -15.95 0.79 10.77
C SER A 21 -15.93 -0.37 11.76
N VAL A 22 -16.98 -0.51 12.57
CA VAL A 22 -17.14 -1.65 13.49
C VAL A 22 -17.21 -2.96 12.71
N LEU A 23 -17.98 -3.02 11.63
CA LEU A 23 -18.10 -4.22 10.80
C LEU A 23 -16.75 -4.66 10.22
N LYS A 24 -15.94 -3.72 9.74
CA LYS A 24 -14.58 -4.02 9.23
C LYS A 24 -13.68 -4.61 10.32
N VAL A 25 -13.74 -4.08 11.54
CA VAL A 25 -12.98 -4.61 12.67
C VAL A 25 -13.48 -6.01 13.04
N VAL A 26 -14.79 -6.20 13.10
CA VAL A 26 -15.39 -7.52 13.40
C VAL A 26 -15.01 -8.55 12.35
N VAL A 27 -15.06 -8.19 11.06
CA VAL A 27 -14.62 -9.10 9.97
C VAL A 27 -13.14 -9.42 10.11
N GLY A 28 -12.28 -8.43 10.38
CA GLY A 28 -10.86 -8.66 10.60
C GLY A 28 -10.58 -9.60 11.77
N LEU A 29 -11.25 -9.40 12.90
CA LEU A 29 -11.13 -10.28 14.07
C LEU A 29 -11.65 -11.70 13.77
N ALA A 30 -12.77 -11.83 13.08
CA ALA A 30 -13.29 -13.14 12.68
C ALA A 30 -12.31 -13.90 11.79
N LEU A 31 -11.67 -13.21 10.81
CA LEU A 31 -10.64 -13.80 9.97
C LEU A 31 -9.41 -14.23 10.78
N ILE A 32 -8.98 -13.43 11.75
CA ILE A 32 -7.90 -13.82 12.65
C ILE A 32 -8.27 -15.07 13.45
N VAL A 33 -9.47 -15.14 14.01
CA VAL A 33 -9.94 -16.32 14.75
C VAL A 33 -9.91 -17.55 13.84
N LEU A 34 -10.37 -17.44 12.60
CA LEU A 34 -10.31 -18.55 11.63
C LEU A 34 -8.86 -18.98 11.34
N VAL A 35 -7.93 -18.03 11.18
CA VAL A 35 -6.51 -18.33 11.01
C VAL A 35 -5.96 -19.08 12.23
N PHE A 36 -6.27 -18.62 13.45
CA PHE A 36 -5.79 -19.27 14.67
C PHE A 36 -6.40 -20.66 14.92
N GLN A 37 -7.59 -20.95 14.37
CA GLN A 37 -8.17 -22.31 14.46
C GLN A 37 -7.39 -23.34 13.62
N ALA A 38 -6.66 -22.88 12.60
CA ALA A 38 -5.85 -23.75 11.74
C ALA A 38 -4.38 -23.87 12.21
N ILE A 39 -4.02 -23.27 13.36
CA ILE A 39 -2.65 -23.14 13.85
C ILE A 39 -2.46 -23.89 15.17
N ASP A 40 -1.36 -24.60 15.29
CA ASP A 40 -0.87 -25.13 16.57
C ASP A 40 -0.22 -24.00 17.36
N VAL A 41 -0.96 -23.42 18.32
CA VAL A 41 -0.51 -22.29 19.15
C VAL A 41 0.73 -22.61 19.98
N PRO A 42 0.86 -23.76 20.66
CA PRO A 42 2.10 -24.20 21.31
C PRO A 42 3.29 -24.20 20.36
N ARG A 43 3.14 -24.74 19.16
CA ARG A 43 4.18 -24.75 18.15
C ARG A 43 4.55 -23.33 17.69
N LEU A 44 3.57 -22.48 17.43
CA LEU A 44 3.81 -21.07 17.10
C LEU A 44 4.61 -20.36 18.20
N ALA A 45 4.25 -20.58 19.47
CA ALA A 45 4.98 -20.01 20.61
C ALA A 45 6.44 -20.49 20.66
N SER A 46 6.69 -21.77 20.38
CA SER A 46 8.06 -22.30 20.32
C SER A 46 8.88 -21.69 19.18
N LEU A 47 8.26 -21.43 18.02
CA LEU A 47 8.92 -20.79 16.88
C LEU A 47 9.28 -19.33 17.16
N ILE A 48 8.45 -18.59 17.91
CA ILE A 48 8.77 -17.21 18.33
C ILE A 48 10.07 -17.16 19.14
N VAL A 49 10.28 -18.12 20.04
CA VAL A 49 11.50 -18.18 20.84
C VAL A 49 12.74 -18.57 20.01
N GLN A 50 12.53 -19.26 18.90
CA GLN A 50 13.59 -19.74 18.01
C GLN A 50 13.94 -18.77 16.86
N ILE A 51 13.34 -17.58 16.84
CA ILE A 51 13.62 -16.58 15.81
C ILE A 51 15.10 -16.20 15.81
N ASP A 52 15.71 -16.23 14.61
CA ASP A 52 17.05 -15.70 14.44
C ASP A 52 17.04 -14.17 14.37
N ILE A 53 17.34 -13.53 15.48
CA ILE A 53 17.35 -12.07 15.62
C ILE A 53 18.30 -11.39 14.62
N ARG A 54 19.37 -12.06 14.16
CA ARG A 54 20.32 -11.49 13.21
C ARG A 54 19.66 -11.24 11.87
N PHE A 55 18.90 -12.21 11.35
CA PHE A 55 18.15 -12.05 10.12
C PHE A 55 17.00 -11.05 10.28
N LEU A 56 16.34 -11.01 11.42
CA LEU A 56 15.31 -9.99 11.70
C LEU A 56 15.90 -8.58 11.66
N LEU A 57 17.06 -8.35 12.27
CA LEU A 57 17.75 -7.06 12.21
C LEU A 57 18.18 -6.69 10.78
N LEU A 58 18.60 -7.66 9.98
CA LEU A 58 18.90 -7.46 8.57
C LEU A 58 17.64 -7.10 7.76
N ALA A 59 16.49 -7.70 8.05
CA ALA A 59 15.22 -7.33 7.43
C ALA A 59 14.86 -5.88 7.76
N VAL A 60 14.92 -5.46 9.03
CA VAL A 60 14.70 -4.07 9.45
C VAL A 60 15.66 -3.10 8.75
N LEU A 61 16.94 -3.48 8.61
CA LEU A 61 17.93 -2.67 7.89
C LEU A 61 17.57 -2.52 6.41
N MET A 62 17.12 -3.59 5.75
CA MET A 62 16.69 -3.54 4.35
C MET A 62 15.45 -2.69 4.18
N TYR A 63 14.47 -2.77 5.08
CA TYR A 63 13.32 -1.88 5.12
C TYR A 63 13.74 -0.41 5.26
N PHE A 64 14.68 -0.10 6.14
CA PHE A 64 15.23 1.26 6.27
C PHE A 64 15.86 1.75 4.97
N ILE A 65 16.73 0.94 4.34
CA ILE A 65 17.37 1.27 3.06
C ILE A 65 16.33 1.49 1.96
N GLN A 66 15.30 0.64 1.89
CA GLN A 66 14.20 0.80 0.95
C GLN A 66 13.48 2.14 1.13
N ASN A 67 13.18 2.53 2.37
CA ASN A 67 12.53 3.82 2.64
C ASN A 67 13.43 5.02 2.27
N LEU A 68 14.75 4.92 2.39
CA LEU A 68 15.67 5.93 1.86
C LEU A 68 15.52 6.08 0.34
N VAL A 69 15.49 4.96 -0.38
CA VAL A 69 15.35 4.94 -1.85
C VAL A 69 13.99 5.50 -2.29
N LEU A 70 12.90 5.06 -1.66
CA LEU A 70 11.54 5.50 -2.01
C LEU A 70 11.30 6.98 -1.65
N SER A 71 11.84 7.44 -0.54
CA SER A 71 11.78 8.86 -0.17
C SER A 71 12.60 9.74 -1.13
N PHE A 72 13.74 9.24 -1.65
CA PHE A 72 14.50 9.93 -2.67
C PHE A 72 13.70 10.07 -3.98
N ARG A 73 12.96 9.03 -4.38
CA ARG A 73 12.03 9.11 -5.52
C ARG A 73 11.01 10.24 -5.31
N LEU A 74 10.34 10.26 -4.15
CA LEU A 74 9.36 11.30 -3.83
C LEU A 74 9.99 12.70 -3.83
N PHE A 75 11.17 12.85 -3.22
CA PHE A 75 11.95 14.09 -3.23
C PHE A 75 12.18 14.61 -4.66
N ARG A 76 12.65 13.74 -5.57
CA ARG A 76 12.90 14.10 -6.96
C ARG A 76 11.62 14.49 -7.70
N CYS A 77 10.49 13.83 -7.40
CA CYS A 77 9.19 14.15 -8.00
C CYS A 77 8.68 15.51 -7.51
N LEU A 78 8.71 15.79 -6.20
CA LEU A 78 8.29 17.08 -5.64
C LEU A 78 9.12 18.25 -6.18
N ASN A 79 10.43 18.10 -6.26
CA ASN A 79 11.29 19.14 -6.84
C ASN A 79 11.03 19.34 -8.35
N SER A 80 10.66 18.29 -9.08
CA SER A 80 10.35 18.38 -10.52
C SER A 80 9.07 19.19 -10.81
N ILE A 81 8.14 19.27 -9.87
CA ILE A 81 6.92 20.10 -9.99
C ILE A 81 7.09 21.50 -9.42
N GLY A 82 8.34 21.91 -9.10
CA GLY A 82 8.69 23.27 -8.72
C GLY A 82 8.84 23.54 -7.22
N HIS A 83 8.80 22.51 -6.37
CA HIS A 83 8.98 22.69 -4.92
C HIS A 83 10.43 22.49 -4.50
N SER A 84 10.98 23.51 -3.80
CA SER A 84 12.32 23.41 -3.19
C SER A 84 12.22 22.75 -1.80
N ILE A 85 12.21 21.42 -1.76
CA ILE A 85 12.21 20.65 -0.51
C ILE A 85 13.52 19.87 -0.38
N SER A 86 14.01 19.68 0.85
CA SER A 86 15.18 18.83 1.11
C SER A 86 14.79 17.33 1.11
N TRP A 87 15.76 16.48 0.77
CA TRP A 87 15.52 15.04 0.88
C TRP A 87 15.24 14.61 2.31
N THR A 88 15.91 15.16 3.29
CA THR A 88 15.69 14.87 4.72
C THR A 88 14.25 15.16 5.15
N ASP A 89 13.68 16.32 4.75
CA ASP A 89 12.30 16.66 5.06
C ASP A 89 11.32 15.70 4.36
N THR A 90 11.64 15.32 3.12
CA THR A 90 10.83 14.36 2.36
C THR A 90 10.89 12.98 3.01
N PHE A 91 12.06 12.54 3.48
CA PHE A 91 12.24 11.26 4.18
C PHE A 91 11.38 11.18 5.44
N TRP A 92 11.44 12.19 6.30
CA TRP A 92 10.60 12.21 7.52
C TRP A 92 9.11 12.25 7.20
N SER A 93 8.73 13.01 6.16
CA SER A 93 7.34 13.05 5.71
C SER A 93 6.89 11.72 5.12
N HIS A 94 7.78 11.03 4.39
CA HIS A 94 7.52 9.70 3.84
C HIS A 94 7.31 8.66 4.95
N LEU A 95 8.21 8.59 5.93
CA LEU A 95 8.02 7.69 7.08
C LEU A 95 6.74 8.00 7.87
N PHE A 96 6.40 9.28 8.00
CA PHE A 96 5.12 9.67 8.63
C PHE A 96 3.92 9.13 7.85
N GLY A 97 3.98 9.18 6.51
CA GLY A 97 2.96 8.56 5.65
C GLY A 97 2.92 7.03 5.80
N MET A 98 4.08 6.37 5.89
CA MET A 98 4.17 4.91 6.08
C MET A 98 3.55 4.48 7.41
N LEU A 99 3.86 5.18 8.50
CA LEU A 99 3.27 4.94 9.82
C LEU A 99 1.73 4.92 9.77
N TRP A 100 1.12 5.91 9.10
CA TRP A 100 -0.33 5.96 8.94
C TRP A 100 -0.86 4.98 7.89
N GLY A 101 -0.08 4.70 6.85
CA GLY A 101 -0.42 3.72 5.82
C GLY A 101 -0.60 2.32 6.41
N HIS A 102 0.30 1.90 7.30
CA HIS A 102 0.28 0.57 7.90
C HIS A 102 -0.89 0.34 8.86
N VAL A 103 -1.52 1.39 9.40
CA VAL A 103 -2.65 1.24 10.34
C VAL A 103 -4.01 1.50 9.70
N THR A 104 -4.06 2.01 8.47
CA THR A 104 -5.33 2.38 7.83
C THR A 104 -5.77 1.37 6.77
N PRO A 105 -7.10 1.18 6.58
CA PRO A 105 -7.61 0.30 5.54
C PRO A 105 -7.19 0.75 4.14
N GLY A 106 -6.72 -0.18 3.31
CA GLY A 106 -6.30 0.08 1.94
C GLY A 106 -5.10 1.02 1.83
N GLN A 107 -4.30 1.12 2.89
CA GLN A 107 -3.13 2.02 2.99
C GLN A 107 -3.46 3.52 2.75
N ALA A 108 -4.75 3.90 2.90
CA ALA A 108 -5.20 5.28 2.66
C ALA A 108 -4.50 6.32 3.54
N GLY A 109 -3.99 5.90 4.70
CA GLY A 109 -3.24 6.77 5.61
C GLY A 109 -1.95 7.32 5.01
N TYR A 110 -1.40 6.69 3.96
CA TYR A 110 -0.25 7.24 3.25
C TYR A 110 -0.52 8.64 2.67
N ALA A 111 -1.77 8.95 2.33
CA ALA A 111 -2.16 10.31 1.92
C ALA A 111 -2.00 11.36 3.02
N VAL A 112 -1.86 10.98 4.30
CA VAL A 112 -1.58 11.91 5.41
C VAL A 112 -0.23 12.62 5.23
N LEU A 113 0.71 11.99 4.50
CA LEU A 113 1.96 12.62 4.06
C LEU A 113 1.69 13.96 3.34
N THR A 114 0.67 14.06 2.50
CA THR A 114 0.35 15.29 1.76
C THR A 114 -0.07 16.42 2.68
N TYR A 115 -0.82 16.10 3.73
CA TYR A 115 -1.18 17.04 4.78
C TYR A 115 0.06 17.50 5.56
N HIS A 116 0.95 16.57 5.91
CA HIS A 116 2.19 16.88 6.61
C HIS A 116 3.09 17.82 5.78
N LEU A 117 3.27 17.54 4.48
CA LEU A 117 4.02 18.39 3.56
C LEU A 117 3.40 19.78 3.43
N SER A 118 2.06 19.87 3.39
CA SER A 118 1.35 21.15 3.33
C SER A 118 1.56 21.98 4.59
N LYS A 119 1.46 21.38 5.76
CA LYS A 119 1.65 22.09 7.04
C LYS A 119 3.10 22.50 7.28
N LYS A 120 4.05 21.62 6.98
CA LYS A 120 5.48 21.83 7.29
C LYS A 120 6.21 22.67 6.24
N LYS A 121 5.83 22.53 4.96
CA LYS A 121 6.56 23.12 3.83
C LYS A 121 5.71 23.99 2.91
N GLY A 122 4.41 24.17 3.23
CA GLY A 122 3.51 24.98 2.40
C GLY A 122 3.20 24.38 1.03
N ILE A 123 3.56 23.11 0.79
CA ILE A 123 3.28 22.43 -0.48
C ILE A 123 1.78 22.16 -0.59
N PRO A 124 1.09 22.61 -1.67
CA PRO A 124 -0.33 22.36 -1.82
C PRO A 124 -0.66 20.85 -1.78
N VAL A 125 -1.70 20.49 -1.01
CA VAL A 125 -2.13 19.08 -0.87
C VAL A 125 -2.44 18.47 -2.23
N THR A 126 -3.01 19.26 -3.16
CA THR A 126 -3.33 18.80 -4.52
C THR A 126 -2.11 18.40 -5.33
N GLU A 127 -1.00 19.13 -5.21
CA GLU A 127 0.23 18.87 -5.95
C GLU A 127 1.00 17.70 -5.37
N SER A 128 1.13 17.63 -4.04
CA SER A 128 1.72 16.48 -3.37
C SER A 128 0.91 15.20 -3.56
N LEU A 129 -0.44 15.30 -3.58
CA LEU A 129 -1.32 14.18 -3.88
C LEU A 129 -1.18 13.73 -5.35
N SER A 130 -0.98 14.67 -6.28
CA SER A 130 -0.67 14.38 -7.69
C SER A 130 0.64 13.62 -7.84
N CYS A 131 1.68 14.04 -7.10
CA CYS A 131 2.95 13.32 -7.04
C CYS A 131 2.77 11.88 -6.56
N LEU A 132 2.15 11.71 -5.40
CA LEU A 132 1.89 10.39 -4.83
C LEU A 132 1.04 9.52 -5.74
N GLY A 133 -0.04 10.08 -6.27
CA GLY A 133 -0.94 9.34 -7.15
C GLY A 133 -0.25 8.88 -8.43
N THR A 134 0.59 9.72 -9.04
CA THR A 134 1.37 9.34 -10.23
C THR A 134 2.37 8.23 -9.90
N ILE A 135 3.07 8.33 -8.76
CA ILE A 135 3.99 7.31 -8.29
C ILE A 135 3.26 5.99 -8.06
N GLU A 136 2.15 6.02 -7.31
CA GLU A 136 1.35 4.83 -6.99
C GLU A 136 0.77 4.18 -8.25
N ALA A 137 0.31 4.98 -9.22
CA ALA A 137 -0.20 4.44 -10.48
C ALA A 137 0.88 3.67 -11.25
N ILE A 138 2.10 4.21 -11.34
CA ILE A 138 3.25 3.52 -11.96
C ILE A 138 3.62 2.27 -11.17
N GLU A 139 3.62 2.34 -9.83
CA GLU A 139 3.87 1.18 -8.98
C GLU A 139 2.82 0.08 -9.14
N LEU A 140 1.55 0.44 -9.30
CA LEU A 140 0.49 -0.55 -9.52
C LEU A 140 0.64 -1.25 -10.88
N VAL A 141 1.03 -0.52 -11.96
CA VAL A 141 1.40 -1.16 -13.24
C VAL A 141 2.55 -2.13 -13.04
N PHE A 142 3.58 -1.68 -12.31
CA PHE A 142 4.75 -2.50 -12.01
C PHE A 142 4.39 -3.74 -11.18
N LYS A 143 3.56 -3.60 -10.15
CA LYS A 143 3.05 -4.71 -9.32
C LYS A 143 2.20 -5.68 -10.14
N ALA A 144 1.36 -5.17 -11.04
CA ALA A 144 0.58 -6.03 -11.95
C ALA A 144 1.52 -6.84 -12.89
N ALA A 145 2.54 -6.20 -13.46
CA ALA A 145 3.50 -6.87 -14.32
C ALA A 145 4.32 -7.93 -13.56
N THR A 146 4.89 -7.58 -12.41
CA THR A 146 5.67 -8.51 -11.57
C THR A 146 4.80 -9.60 -10.97
N GLY A 147 3.56 -9.30 -10.58
CA GLY A 147 2.57 -10.28 -10.14
C GLY A 147 2.19 -11.27 -11.25
N SER A 148 2.06 -10.80 -12.50
CA SER A 148 1.82 -11.67 -13.65
C SER A 148 3.01 -12.62 -13.90
N ILE A 149 4.24 -12.10 -13.84
CA ILE A 149 5.46 -12.91 -13.95
C ILE A 149 5.52 -13.92 -12.79
N GLY A 150 5.22 -13.49 -11.56
CA GLY A 150 5.15 -14.36 -10.40
C GLY A 150 4.10 -15.46 -10.56
N LEU A 151 2.90 -15.13 -11.04
CA LEU A 151 1.86 -16.12 -11.28
C LEU A 151 2.28 -17.14 -12.34
N LEU A 152 2.90 -16.70 -13.45
CA LEU A 152 3.44 -17.60 -14.48
C LEU A 152 4.55 -18.49 -13.93
N PHE A 153 5.41 -17.94 -13.06
CA PHE A 153 6.47 -18.70 -12.40
C PHE A 153 5.91 -19.80 -11.48
N PHE A 154 4.81 -19.50 -10.76
CA PHE A 154 4.22 -20.42 -9.79
C PHE A 154 3.12 -21.31 -10.36
N VAL A 155 2.60 -21.06 -11.58
CA VAL A 155 1.52 -21.86 -12.17
C VAL A 155 1.85 -23.36 -12.20
N TYR A 156 3.12 -23.70 -12.31
CA TYR A 156 3.59 -25.07 -12.26
C TYR A 156 3.45 -25.71 -10.87
N TYR A 157 3.54 -24.91 -9.81
CA TYR A 157 3.44 -25.35 -8.40
C TYR A 157 2.03 -25.27 -7.85
N ILE A 158 1.16 -24.47 -8.49
CA ILE A 158 -0.20 -24.21 -8.03
C ILE A 158 -1.15 -25.09 -8.86
N SER A 159 -1.63 -26.18 -8.26
CA SER A 159 -2.57 -27.09 -8.92
C SER A 159 -4.04 -26.66 -8.79
N ASP A 160 -4.35 -25.66 -7.94
CA ASP A 160 -5.73 -25.19 -7.72
C ASP A 160 -6.13 -24.14 -8.78
N PRO A 161 -7.05 -24.48 -9.72
CA PRO A 161 -7.53 -23.58 -10.75
C PRO A 161 -8.25 -22.33 -10.15
N THR A 162 -8.88 -22.48 -8.99
CA THR A 162 -9.62 -21.40 -8.33
C THR A 162 -8.66 -20.32 -7.86
N PHE A 163 -7.53 -20.73 -7.26
CA PHE A 163 -6.50 -19.79 -6.83
C PHE A 163 -5.88 -19.05 -8.03
N ILE A 164 -5.54 -19.78 -9.11
CA ILE A 164 -4.99 -19.18 -10.33
C ILE A 164 -5.97 -18.14 -10.90
N PHE A 165 -7.26 -18.47 -10.98
CA PHE A 165 -8.31 -17.57 -11.47
C PHE A 165 -8.43 -16.32 -10.60
N LEU A 166 -8.47 -16.47 -9.27
CA LEU A 166 -8.57 -15.34 -8.34
C LEU A 166 -7.34 -14.43 -8.38
N ALA A 167 -6.13 -15.02 -8.47
CA ALA A 167 -4.88 -14.25 -8.59
C ALA A 167 -4.85 -13.47 -9.91
N PHE A 168 -5.23 -14.09 -11.01
CA PHE A 168 -5.31 -13.44 -12.32
C PHE A 168 -6.38 -12.32 -12.34
N ALA A 169 -7.55 -12.56 -11.79
CA ALA A 169 -8.60 -11.55 -11.65
C ALA A 169 -8.12 -10.35 -10.80
N GLY A 170 -7.41 -10.60 -9.69
CA GLY A 170 -6.79 -9.57 -8.86
C GLY A 170 -5.77 -8.72 -9.63
N ILE A 171 -4.91 -9.36 -10.41
CA ILE A 171 -3.93 -8.68 -11.26
C ILE A 171 -4.62 -7.79 -12.29
N LEU A 172 -5.67 -8.31 -12.96
CA LEU A 172 -6.44 -7.54 -13.95
C LEU A 172 -7.12 -6.32 -13.33
N ILE A 173 -7.68 -6.46 -12.13
CA ILE A 173 -8.31 -5.34 -11.39
C ILE A 173 -7.26 -4.27 -11.07
N ILE A 174 -6.09 -4.66 -10.54
CA ILE A 174 -5.00 -3.73 -10.24
C ILE A 174 -4.52 -3.02 -11.51
N LEU A 175 -4.33 -3.76 -12.59
CA LEU A 175 -3.90 -3.21 -13.87
C LEU A 175 -4.94 -2.24 -14.42
N PHE A 176 -6.23 -2.61 -14.40
CA PHE A 176 -7.32 -1.75 -14.85
C PHE A 176 -7.38 -0.45 -14.04
N MET A 177 -7.32 -0.53 -12.71
CA MET A 177 -7.31 0.64 -11.82
C MET A 177 -6.11 1.55 -12.12
N SER A 178 -4.93 0.97 -12.28
CA SER A 178 -3.71 1.70 -12.56
C SER A 178 -3.74 2.41 -13.91
N VAL A 179 -4.08 1.68 -14.98
CA VAL A 179 -4.18 2.25 -16.33
C VAL A 179 -5.24 3.34 -16.38
N THR A 180 -6.41 3.12 -15.77
CA THR A 180 -7.47 4.14 -15.67
C THR A 180 -6.95 5.38 -14.97
N PHE A 181 -6.21 5.23 -13.86
CA PHE A 181 -5.66 6.36 -13.12
C PHE A 181 -4.60 7.11 -13.94
N LEU A 182 -3.68 6.41 -14.64
CA LEU A 182 -2.70 7.04 -15.53
C LEU A 182 -3.35 7.75 -16.70
N VAL A 183 -4.37 7.16 -17.30
CA VAL A 183 -5.15 7.79 -18.38
C VAL A 183 -5.78 9.09 -17.87
N LEU A 184 -6.44 9.06 -16.71
CA LEU A 184 -7.02 10.27 -16.10
C LEU A 184 -5.96 11.34 -15.80
N CYS A 185 -4.76 10.94 -15.37
CA CYS A 185 -3.67 11.86 -15.06
C CYS A 185 -3.00 12.45 -16.30
N TRP A 186 -2.85 11.68 -17.40
CA TRP A 186 -2.00 12.03 -18.54
C TRP A 186 -2.74 12.29 -19.85
N THR A 187 -4.06 12.09 -19.89
CA THR A 187 -4.89 12.40 -21.09
C THR A 187 -5.14 13.92 -21.21
N ASP A 188 -5.38 14.43 -22.39
CA ASP A 188 -5.63 15.85 -22.60
C ASP A 188 -6.90 16.37 -21.91
N VAL A 189 -6.85 17.66 -21.48
CA VAL A 189 -7.93 18.31 -20.73
C VAL A 189 -9.26 18.27 -21.48
N GLU A 190 -9.22 18.42 -22.80
CA GLU A 190 -10.44 18.44 -23.62
C GLU A 190 -11.17 17.10 -23.61
N ILE A 191 -10.42 15.99 -23.71
CA ILE A 191 -10.99 14.63 -23.64
C ILE A 191 -11.59 14.39 -22.26
N LEU A 192 -10.88 14.78 -21.19
CA LEU A 192 -11.38 14.62 -19.83
C LEU A 192 -12.62 15.49 -19.58
N ASN A 193 -12.62 16.74 -20.04
CA ASN A 193 -13.78 17.63 -19.92
C ASN A 193 -15.01 17.09 -20.66
N ARG A 194 -14.83 16.44 -21.81
CA ARG A 194 -15.92 15.72 -22.51
C ARG A 194 -16.42 14.54 -21.69
N MET A 195 -15.51 13.74 -21.12
CA MET A 195 -15.87 12.58 -20.28
C MET A 195 -16.58 13.01 -18.99
N VAL A 196 -16.03 14.02 -18.29
CA VAL A 196 -16.58 14.52 -17.01
C VAL A 196 -17.83 15.38 -17.25
N GLY A 197 -17.90 16.11 -18.37
CA GLY A 197 -19.08 16.88 -18.77
C GLY A 197 -20.32 16.01 -19.06
N ALA A 198 -20.13 14.72 -19.36
CA ALA A 198 -21.20 13.75 -19.47
C ALA A 198 -21.82 13.37 -18.08
N PHE A 199 -21.15 13.74 -16.96
CA PHE A 199 -21.63 13.49 -15.61
C PHE A 199 -21.96 14.81 -14.90
N PRO A 200 -23.21 15.27 -14.92
CA PRO A 200 -23.62 16.58 -14.37
C PRO A 200 -23.45 16.72 -12.84
N PHE A 201 -23.08 15.64 -12.14
CA PHE A 201 -22.82 15.63 -10.69
C PHE A 201 -21.49 16.26 -10.28
N PHE A 202 -20.53 16.46 -11.22
CA PHE A 202 -19.23 17.05 -10.90
C PHE A 202 -19.29 18.58 -10.98
N GLY A 203 -19.43 19.22 -9.83
CA GLY A 203 -19.42 20.69 -9.72
C GLY A 203 -18.06 21.30 -10.14
N LYS A 204 -18.07 22.62 -10.51
CA LYS A 204 -16.87 23.37 -10.93
C LYS A 204 -15.65 23.21 -9.99
N LYS A 205 -15.87 23.07 -8.68
CA LYS A 205 -14.79 22.85 -7.70
C LYS A 205 -14.03 21.54 -7.91
N ILE A 206 -14.72 20.46 -8.30
CA ILE A 206 -14.10 19.17 -8.57
C ILE A 206 -13.30 19.22 -9.86
N LEU A 207 -13.82 19.91 -10.88
CA LEU A 207 -13.10 20.12 -12.15
C LEU A 207 -11.81 20.93 -11.95
N ASP A 208 -11.84 22.01 -11.15
CA ASP A 208 -10.65 22.79 -10.79
C ASP A 208 -9.62 21.95 -10.02
N LEU A 209 -10.07 21.13 -9.09
CA LEU A 209 -9.22 20.21 -8.33
C LEU A 209 -8.53 19.18 -9.23
N ILE A 210 -9.29 18.59 -10.15
CA ILE A 210 -8.78 17.65 -11.16
C ILE A 210 -7.77 18.37 -12.08
N GLY A 211 -8.05 19.61 -12.48
CA GLY A 211 -7.14 20.41 -13.30
C GLY A 211 -5.79 20.65 -12.62
N LYS A 212 -5.80 21.05 -11.36
CA LYS A 212 -4.58 21.24 -10.55
C LYS A 212 -3.81 19.95 -10.32
N PHE A 213 -4.51 18.86 -10.05
CA PHE A 213 -3.91 17.53 -9.93
C PHE A 213 -3.21 17.13 -11.23
N ARG A 214 -3.84 17.35 -12.35
CA ARG A 214 -3.28 17.00 -13.66
C ARG A 214 -2.06 17.83 -14.05
N SER A 215 -2.07 19.15 -13.81
CA SER A 215 -0.94 20.00 -14.19
C SER A 215 0.38 19.50 -13.56
N ALA A 216 0.38 19.11 -12.30
CA ALA A 216 1.53 18.51 -11.63
C ALA A 216 1.85 17.10 -12.19
N SER A 217 0.83 16.28 -12.46
CA SER A 217 1.00 14.92 -13.00
C SER A 217 1.59 14.91 -14.41
N GLN A 218 1.26 15.90 -15.28
CA GLN A 218 1.83 16.04 -16.62
C GLN A 218 3.34 16.28 -16.59
N VAL A 219 3.84 17.07 -15.63
CA VAL A 219 5.29 17.27 -15.45
C VAL A 219 5.97 15.94 -15.14
N LEU A 220 5.32 15.10 -14.32
CA LEU A 220 5.87 13.81 -13.91
C LEU A 220 5.86 12.75 -15.02
N LYS A 221 5.12 12.96 -16.11
CA LYS A 221 5.13 12.06 -17.27
C LYS A 221 6.54 11.86 -17.82
N SER A 222 7.33 12.93 -17.91
CA SER A 222 8.73 12.88 -18.32
C SER A 222 9.63 12.13 -17.30
N LYS A 223 9.20 12.00 -16.05
CA LYS A 223 9.90 11.30 -14.98
C LYS A 223 9.47 9.83 -14.81
N ALA A 224 8.49 9.37 -15.60
CA ALA A 224 7.98 8.00 -15.49
C ALA A 224 9.09 6.92 -15.57
N PRO A 225 10.09 7.00 -16.46
CA PRO A 225 11.18 6.02 -16.48
C PRO A 225 12.01 6.04 -15.19
N PHE A 226 12.31 7.23 -14.64
CA PHE A 226 13.00 7.36 -13.36
C PHE A 226 12.18 6.75 -12.22
N ILE A 227 10.88 7.04 -12.15
CA ILE A 227 9.97 6.47 -11.15
C ILE A 227 9.96 4.95 -11.26
N ALA A 228 9.85 4.41 -12.48
CA ALA A 228 9.84 2.96 -12.72
C ALA A 228 11.15 2.29 -12.29
N VAL A 229 12.32 2.88 -12.59
CA VAL A 229 13.62 2.33 -12.19
C VAL A 229 13.76 2.32 -10.67
N ILE A 230 13.39 3.40 -9.99
CA ILE A 230 13.48 3.45 -8.51
C ILE A 230 12.45 2.49 -7.89
N SER A 231 11.27 2.32 -8.48
CA SER A 231 10.29 1.32 -8.03
C SER A 231 10.82 -0.11 -8.20
N LEU A 232 11.53 -0.39 -9.31
CA LEU A 232 12.23 -1.67 -9.51
C LEU A 232 13.28 -1.92 -8.42
N VAL A 233 14.13 -0.92 -8.12
CA VAL A 233 15.11 -1.04 -7.03
C VAL A 233 14.42 -1.29 -5.69
N GLY A 234 13.34 -0.55 -5.39
CA GLY A 234 12.54 -0.74 -4.19
C GLY A 234 11.96 -2.16 -4.08
N TRP A 235 11.48 -2.72 -5.19
CA TRP A 235 10.96 -4.09 -5.23
C TRP A 235 12.06 -5.14 -5.03
N LEU A 236 13.22 -4.97 -5.65
CA LEU A 236 14.38 -5.85 -5.43
C LEU A 236 14.83 -5.83 -3.95
N LEU A 237 14.90 -4.64 -3.33
CA LEU A 237 15.21 -4.51 -1.91
C LEU A 237 14.16 -5.18 -1.02
N ARG A 238 12.87 -5.07 -1.38
CA ARG A 238 11.79 -5.77 -0.67
C ARG A 238 11.93 -7.29 -0.76
N GLY A 239 12.36 -7.83 -1.88
CA GLY A 239 12.68 -9.26 -2.01
C GLY A 239 13.79 -9.70 -1.07
N VAL A 240 14.85 -8.87 -0.90
CA VAL A 240 15.95 -9.13 0.05
C VAL A 240 15.46 -9.08 1.49
N GLU A 241 14.67 -8.07 1.85
CA GLU A 241 14.04 -7.94 3.17
C GLU A 241 13.20 -9.17 3.50
N TRP A 242 12.31 -9.59 2.58
CA TRP A 242 11.47 -10.77 2.77
C TRP A 242 12.27 -12.07 2.87
N SER A 243 13.41 -12.16 2.18
CA SER A 243 14.31 -13.31 2.33
C SER A 243 14.92 -13.37 3.72
N PHE A 244 15.40 -12.24 4.25
CA PHE A 244 15.92 -12.19 5.62
C PHE A 244 14.82 -12.48 6.65
N LEU A 245 13.63 -11.91 6.46
CA LEU A 245 12.50 -12.19 7.33
C LEU A 245 12.10 -13.68 7.28
N GLY A 246 12.10 -14.28 6.08
CA GLY A 246 11.88 -15.71 5.90
C GLY A 246 12.89 -16.54 6.66
N TYR A 247 14.17 -16.25 6.51
CA TYR A 247 15.25 -16.96 7.24
C TYR A 247 15.12 -16.76 8.76
N ALA A 248 14.72 -15.57 9.23
CA ALA A 248 14.42 -15.34 10.65
C ALA A 248 13.29 -16.26 11.14
N CYS A 249 12.28 -16.51 10.32
CA CYS A 249 11.14 -17.38 10.60
C CYS A 249 11.37 -18.85 10.21
N GLN A 250 12.61 -19.28 9.96
CA GLN A 250 12.98 -20.64 9.54
C GLN A 250 12.36 -21.09 8.22
N ILE A 251 12.07 -20.16 7.32
CA ILE A 251 11.58 -20.42 5.97
C ILE A 251 12.77 -20.35 4.98
N ASN A 252 13.24 -21.49 4.53
CA ASN A 252 14.40 -21.62 3.63
C ASN A 252 13.96 -21.68 2.16
N LEU A 253 13.44 -20.56 1.66
CA LEU A 253 13.11 -20.41 0.23
C LEU A 253 14.14 -19.50 -0.46
N SER A 254 14.26 -19.65 -1.79
CA SER A 254 15.17 -18.78 -2.55
C SER A 254 14.66 -17.34 -2.62
N TYR A 255 15.58 -16.40 -2.76
CA TYR A 255 15.27 -14.97 -2.98
C TYR A 255 14.22 -14.75 -4.07
N VAL A 256 14.31 -15.51 -5.19
CA VAL A 256 13.37 -15.37 -6.31
C VAL A 256 11.95 -15.72 -5.89
N VAL A 257 11.75 -16.73 -5.04
CA VAL A 257 10.43 -17.10 -4.53
C VAL A 257 9.84 -15.96 -3.69
N PHE A 258 10.60 -15.40 -2.74
CA PHE A 258 10.16 -14.26 -1.95
C PHE A 258 9.85 -13.04 -2.82
N LEU A 259 10.71 -12.74 -3.78
CA LEU A 259 10.55 -11.61 -4.71
C LEU A 259 9.27 -11.73 -5.54
N MET A 260 8.95 -12.93 -6.02
CA MET A 260 7.76 -13.18 -6.85
C MET A 260 6.47 -13.31 -6.02
N LEU A 261 6.55 -13.85 -4.81
CA LEU A 261 5.40 -13.93 -3.90
C LEU A 261 4.97 -12.56 -3.39
N HIS A 262 5.93 -11.64 -3.15
CA HIS A 262 5.64 -10.35 -2.54
C HIS A 262 4.49 -9.57 -3.22
N PRO A 263 4.47 -9.31 -4.55
CA PRO A 263 3.38 -8.56 -5.18
C PRO A 263 2.04 -9.29 -5.11
N LEU A 264 2.05 -10.61 -5.16
CA LEU A 264 0.84 -11.45 -5.10
C LEU A 264 0.20 -11.40 -3.70
N LEU A 265 1.01 -11.60 -2.65
CA LEU A 265 0.50 -11.65 -1.28
C LEU A 265 0.14 -10.26 -0.76
N THR A 266 0.91 -9.23 -1.10
CA THR A 266 0.64 -7.87 -0.61
C THR A 266 -0.50 -7.17 -1.35
N ALA A 267 -0.91 -7.63 -2.53
CA ALA A 267 -2.05 -7.08 -3.26
C ALA A 267 -3.33 -7.05 -2.42
N VAL A 268 -3.53 -8.02 -1.53
CA VAL A 268 -4.70 -8.10 -0.64
C VAL A 268 -4.80 -6.91 0.34
N ARG A 269 -3.67 -6.27 0.67
CA ARG A 269 -3.65 -5.09 1.58
C ARG A 269 -4.31 -3.85 0.99
N TYR A 270 -4.45 -3.78 -0.35
CA TYR A 270 -5.16 -2.69 -1.03
C TYR A 270 -6.68 -2.85 -0.95
N VAL A 271 -7.17 -4.04 -0.61
CA VAL A 271 -8.61 -4.28 -0.46
C VAL A 271 -9.08 -3.74 0.89
N PRO A 272 -9.92 -2.70 0.95
CA PRO A 272 -10.27 -2.02 2.20
C PRO A 272 -11.38 -2.75 2.99
N LEU A 273 -11.32 -4.08 3.09
CA LEU A 273 -12.30 -4.90 3.83
C LEU A 273 -12.02 -4.90 5.32
N THR A 274 -10.73 -4.99 5.71
CA THR A 274 -10.32 -5.01 7.11
C THR A 274 -9.26 -3.92 7.38
N PRO A 275 -9.10 -3.46 8.62
CA PRO A 275 -8.03 -2.53 8.96
C PRO A 275 -6.67 -3.15 8.63
N ALA A 276 -5.84 -2.45 7.86
CA ALA A 276 -4.50 -2.88 7.45
C ALA A 276 -4.44 -4.29 6.81
N GLY A 277 -5.55 -4.81 6.24
CA GLY A 277 -5.61 -6.18 5.71
C GLY A 277 -5.55 -7.27 6.77
N LEU A 278 -5.96 -6.96 8.02
CA LEU A 278 -5.87 -7.87 9.16
C LEU A 278 -6.69 -9.15 8.92
N GLY A 279 -6.08 -10.31 9.16
CA GLY A 279 -6.63 -11.64 8.88
C GLY A 279 -6.57 -12.05 7.40
N MET A 280 -6.69 -11.10 6.46
CA MET A 280 -6.60 -11.39 5.03
C MET A 280 -5.16 -11.66 4.59
N PHE A 281 -4.24 -10.80 5.02
CA PHE A 281 -2.83 -10.95 4.65
C PHE A 281 -2.22 -12.20 5.27
N GLU A 282 -2.56 -12.51 6.53
CA GLU A 282 -2.15 -13.71 7.23
C GLU A 282 -2.65 -14.97 6.49
N GLY A 283 -3.93 -15.01 6.15
CA GLY A 283 -4.54 -16.14 5.44
C GLY A 283 -3.94 -16.36 4.04
N VAL A 284 -3.78 -15.28 3.26
CA VAL A 284 -3.15 -15.38 1.92
C VAL A 284 -1.68 -15.76 2.01
N THR A 285 -0.96 -15.31 3.04
CA THR A 285 0.44 -15.69 3.27
C THR A 285 0.58 -17.17 3.60
N ILE A 286 -0.27 -17.70 4.49
CA ILE A 286 -0.31 -19.13 4.79
C ILE A 286 -0.57 -19.94 3.52
N LEU A 287 -1.59 -19.54 2.75
CA LEU A 287 -1.93 -20.21 1.49
C LEU A 287 -0.78 -20.14 0.49
N GLY A 288 -0.19 -18.96 0.27
CA GLY A 288 0.88 -18.78 -0.70
C GLY A 288 2.15 -19.58 -0.37
N PHE A 289 2.52 -19.62 0.90
CA PHE A 289 3.68 -20.39 1.35
C PHE A 289 3.41 -21.91 1.42
N SER A 290 2.15 -22.34 1.57
CA SER A 290 1.80 -23.77 1.58
C SER A 290 2.16 -24.47 0.25
N PHE A 291 2.13 -23.77 -0.89
CA PHE A 291 2.57 -24.30 -2.19
C PHE A 291 4.05 -24.68 -2.23
N PHE A 292 4.84 -24.18 -1.27
CA PHE A 292 6.27 -24.49 -1.13
C PHE A 292 6.55 -25.38 0.09
N GLY A 293 5.52 -26.01 0.65
CA GLY A 293 5.67 -26.92 1.79
C GLY A 293 6.00 -26.22 3.11
N VAL A 294 5.81 -24.91 3.21
CA VAL A 294 6.01 -24.16 4.46
C VAL A 294 4.83 -24.43 5.40
N SER A 295 5.13 -24.71 6.67
CA SER A 295 4.07 -24.94 7.67
C SER A 295 3.23 -23.69 7.91
N PRO A 296 1.93 -23.84 8.23
CA PRO A 296 1.05 -22.71 8.53
C PRO A 296 1.58 -21.81 9.65
N GLU A 297 2.24 -22.40 10.66
CA GLU A 297 2.81 -21.67 11.81
C GLU A 297 3.99 -20.77 11.38
N ASN A 298 4.92 -21.30 10.56
CA ASN A 298 6.03 -20.50 10.03
C ASN A 298 5.52 -19.37 9.11
N ALA A 299 4.53 -19.66 8.26
CA ALA A 299 3.91 -18.66 7.36
C ALA A 299 3.16 -17.58 8.15
N LEU A 300 2.42 -17.97 9.22
CA LEU A 300 1.77 -16.99 10.11
C LEU A 300 2.83 -16.15 10.83
N LEU A 301 3.86 -16.78 11.38
CA LEU A 301 4.96 -16.09 12.05
C LEU A 301 5.60 -15.04 11.14
N PHE A 302 5.89 -15.41 9.89
CA PHE A 302 6.40 -14.50 8.86
C PHE A 302 5.46 -13.31 8.68
N SER A 303 4.16 -13.53 8.50
CA SER A 303 3.19 -12.46 8.25
C SER A 303 3.02 -11.50 9.44
N LEU A 304 3.15 -12.01 10.67
CA LEU A 304 3.13 -11.20 11.89
C LEU A 304 4.40 -10.33 11.99
N PHE A 305 5.56 -10.93 11.70
CA PHE A 305 6.82 -10.19 11.74
C PHE A 305 6.97 -9.18 10.61
N ASP A 306 6.41 -9.41 9.42
CA ASP A 306 6.33 -8.42 8.34
C ASP A 306 5.51 -7.15 8.71
N ARG A 307 4.71 -7.23 9.78
CA ARG A 307 4.07 -6.04 10.37
C ARG A 307 4.92 -5.38 11.45
N VAL A 308 5.70 -6.19 12.17
CA VAL A 308 6.48 -5.73 13.33
C VAL A 308 7.84 -5.18 12.92
N ASP A 309 8.49 -5.75 11.91
CA ASP A 309 9.81 -5.33 11.45
C ASP A 309 9.83 -3.92 10.85
N ASN A 310 8.70 -3.48 10.28
CA ASN A 310 8.52 -2.11 9.78
C ASN A 310 8.38 -1.08 10.93
N ALA A 311 7.79 -1.48 12.05
CA ALA A 311 7.43 -0.59 13.14
C ALA A 311 8.62 0.21 13.73
N PRO A 312 9.82 -0.34 13.97
CA PRO A 312 10.94 0.42 14.51
C PRO A 312 11.32 1.63 13.65
N ILE A 313 11.25 1.49 12.34
CA ILE A 313 11.60 2.54 11.39
C ILE A 313 10.47 3.57 11.28
N ASP A 314 9.22 3.12 11.15
CA ASP A 314 8.07 4.02 11.02
C ASP A 314 7.86 4.86 12.29
N LEU A 315 8.08 4.26 13.47
CA LEU A 315 7.98 4.96 14.75
C LEU A 315 9.00 6.08 14.92
N LEU A 316 10.12 6.09 14.18
CA LEU A 316 11.04 7.23 14.16
C LEU A 316 10.34 8.51 13.71
N ALA A 317 9.28 8.39 12.89
CA ALA A 317 8.50 9.53 12.43
C ALA A 317 7.47 10.05 13.45
N ILE A 318 7.29 9.40 14.59
CA ILE A 318 6.31 9.85 15.62
C ILE A 318 6.62 11.25 16.15
N LYS A 319 7.90 11.65 16.11
CA LYS A 319 8.33 13.01 16.45
C LYS A 319 7.71 14.08 15.54
N GLU A 320 7.36 13.70 14.32
CA GLU A 320 6.72 14.62 13.36
C GLU A 320 5.27 14.94 13.75
N MET A 321 4.60 14.10 14.55
CA MET A 321 3.27 14.38 15.11
C MET A 321 3.26 15.60 16.02
N LYS A 322 4.36 15.82 16.76
CA LYS A 322 4.48 16.97 17.68
C LYS A 322 4.73 18.29 16.95
N ARG A 323 4.99 18.24 15.65
CA ARG A 323 5.32 19.40 14.80
C ARG A 323 4.17 19.81 13.89
N LEU A 324 3.02 19.12 13.96
CA LEU A 324 1.76 19.44 13.29
C LEU A 324 0.87 20.31 14.17
#